data_cafb27665f8c9e0f71c7485256d1685c
#
_entry.id   cafb27665f8c9e0f71c7485256d1685c
#
_cell.length_a   1.000
_cell.length_b   1.000
_cell.length_c   1.000
_cell.angle_alpha   90.00
_cell.angle_beta   90.00
_cell.angle_gamma   90.00
#
_symmetry.space_group_name_H-M   'P 1'
#
loop_
_entity.id
_entity.type
_entity.pdbx_description
1 polymer ?
#
loop_
_entity_poly.entity_id
_entity_poly.type
_entity_poly.pdbx_seq_one_letter_code
_entity_poly.pdbx_strand_id
1 'polypeptide(L)'
;GSEMCIRASLIAALYVILSLVSNMFGLASGAVQVRISEALTVMPVFTPAAVPGLFVGCIVSNILTGCAPWDIVLGSLATLVGAVFTRMLRKHDILCLLPPIAANTLILPWVLSLVYHFEGSIWYFAATIFAGEVISCGILGYLLKKMLNKYDGTIKWQ
;
A
#
# COMPACT_ATOMS: atom_id res chain seq x y z
N GLY A 1 -4.14 -23.02 2.01
CA GLY A 1 -3.15 -24.03 1.69
C GLY A 1 -1.88 -23.44 1.08
N SER A 2 -1.11 -24.31 0.42
CA SER A 2 0.16 -23.89 -0.18
C SER A 2 0.02 -22.85 -1.28
N GLU A 3 -1.07 -22.88 -2.04
CA GLU A 3 -1.35 -21.86 -3.08
C GLU A 3 -1.50 -20.47 -2.49
N MET A 4 -2.17 -20.36 -1.34
CA MET A 4 -2.33 -19.07 -0.64
C MET A 4 -0.99 -18.55 -0.17
N CYS A 5 -0.12 -19.42 0.35
CA CYS A 5 1.24 -19.05 0.75
C CYS A 5 2.08 -18.58 -0.43
N ILE A 6 1.96 -19.25 -1.58
CA ILE A 6 2.68 -18.87 -2.81
C ILE A 6 2.21 -17.49 -3.28
N ARG A 7 0.91 -17.26 -3.34
CA ARG A 7 0.35 -15.96 -3.76
C ARG A 7 0.76 -14.85 -2.80
N ALA A 8 0.66 -15.09 -1.50
CA ALA A 8 1.06 -14.13 -0.49
C ALA A 8 2.55 -13.77 -0.63
N SER A 9 3.40 -14.77 -0.83
CA SER A 9 4.84 -14.57 -1.00
C SER A 9 5.16 -13.79 -2.26
N LEU A 10 4.48 -14.07 -3.38
CA LEU A 10 4.67 -13.34 -4.64
C LEU A 10 4.25 -11.88 -4.49
N ILE A 11 3.12 -11.62 -3.86
CA ILE A 11 2.64 -10.25 -3.63
C ILE A 11 3.61 -9.50 -2.71
N ALA A 12 4.09 -10.14 -1.65
CA ALA A 12 5.07 -9.55 -0.75
C ALA A 12 6.37 -9.21 -1.50
N ALA A 13 6.87 -10.13 -2.32
CA ALA A 13 8.09 -9.92 -3.10
C ALA A 13 7.91 -8.77 -4.10
N LEU A 14 6.79 -8.71 -4.81
CA LEU A 14 6.49 -7.62 -5.73
C LEU A 14 6.40 -6.28 -5.00
N TYR A 15 5.76 -6.26 -3.83
CA TYR A 15 5.66 -5.04 -3.03
C TYR A 15 7.05 -4.53 -2.65
N VAL A 16 7.93 -5.42 -2.20
CA VAL A 16 9.31 -5.05 -1.83
C VAL A 16 10.07 -4.51 -3.05
N ILE A 17 10.01 -5.21 -4.18
CA ILE A 17 10.71 -4.79 -5.41
C ILE A 17 10.23 -3.42 -5.86
N LEU A 18 8.92 -3.21 -5.92
CA LEU A 18 8.35 -1.94 -6.36
C LEU A 18 8.63 -0.80 -5.38
N SER A 19 8.70 -1.10 -4.08
CA SER A 19 9.11 -0.11 -3.07
C SER A 19 10.56 0.32 -3.27
N LEU A 20 11.46 -0.62 -3.52
CA LEU A 20 12.86 -0.33 -3.77
C LEU A 20 13.04 0.45 -5.08
N VAL A 21 12.29 0.11 -6.12
CA VAL A 21 12.30 0.86 -7.40
C VAL A 21 11.84 2.30 -7.17
N SER A 22 10.76 2.51 -6.43
CA SER A 22 10.28 3.86 -6.09
C SER A 22 11.34 4.68 -5.36
N ASN A 23 12.05 4.04 -4.42
CA ASN A 23 13.15 4.67 -3.70
C ASN A 23 14.30 5.06 -4.62
N MET A 24 14.67 4.16 -5.56
CA MET A 24 15.77 4.40 -6.50
C MET A 24 15.52 5.60 -7.39
N PHE A 25 14.26 5.82 -7.80
CA PHE A 25 13.89 6.97 -8.63
C PHE A 25 13.57 8.24 -7.83
N GLY A 26 13.74 8.20 -6.50
CA GLY A 26 13.48 9.36 -5.65
C GLY A 26 11.99 9.69 -5.50
N LEU A 27 11.08 8.83 -5.94
CA LEU A 27 9.64 9.08 -5.87
C LEU A 27 9.12 9.09 -4.44
N ALA A 28 9.80 8.40 -3.53
CA ALA A 28 9.40 8.27 -2.13
C ALA A 28 10.06 9.31 -1.21
N SER A 29 10.80 10.29 -1.74
CA SER A 29 11.61 11.21 -0.93
C SER A 29 11.09 12.65 -0.91
N GLY A 30 10.02 12.98 -1.64
CA GLY A 30 9.45 14.32 -1.67
C GLY A 30 8.38 14.54 -0.61
N ALA A 31 7.84 15.77 -0.57
CA ALA A 31 6.68 16.09 0.27
C ALA A 31 5.46 15.24 -0.11
N VAL A 32 5.22 15.11 -1.41
CA VAL A 32 4.23 14.17 -1.94
C VAL A 32 4.99 12.92 -2.40
N GLN A 33 4.80 11.81 -1.69
CA GLN A 33 5.49 10.55 -1.97
C GLN A 33 4.63 9.67 -2.85
N VAL A 34 5.20 9.19 -3.97
CA VAL A 34 4.55 8.25 -4.86
C VAL A 34 5.27 6.91 -4.74
N ARG A 35 4.56 5.90 -4.25
CA ARG A 35 5.08 4.53 -4.12
C ARG A 35 4.37 3.63 -5.11
N ILE A 36 5.10 3.12 -6.09
CA ILE A 36 4.53 2.23 -7.10
C ILE A 36 3.97 0.96 -6.44
N SER A 37 4.61 0.50 -5.36
CA SER A 37 4.16 -0.67 -4.60
C SER A 37 2.73 -0.51 -4.05
N GLU A 38 2.28 0.70 -3.78
CA GLU A 38 0.94 0.96 -3.25
C GLU A 38 -0.16 0.69 -4.30
N ALA A 39 0.20 0.57 -5.58
CA ALA A 39 -0.75 0.08 -6.59
C ALA A 39 -1.23 -1.33 -6.27
N LEU A 40 -0.40 -2.14 -5.61
CA LEU A 40 -0.75 -3.51 -5.20
C LEU A 40 -1.81 -3.54 -4.08
N THR A 41 -2.13 -2.42 -3.47
CA THR A 41 -3.16 -2.36 -2.43
C THR A 41 -4.55 -2.69 -2.95
N VAL A 42 -4.74 -2.75 -4.26
CA VAL A 42 -5.99 -3.22 -4.88
C VAL A 42 -6.07 -4.75 -4.93
N MET A 43 -4.95 -5.45 -4.77
CA MET A 43 -4.90 -6.92 -4.91
C MET A 43 -5.84 -7.69 -3.98
N PRO A 44 -6.17 -7.22 -2.76
CA PRO A 44 -7.18 -7.93 -1.95
C PRO A 44 -8.55 -8.07 -2.61
N VAL A 45 -8.87 -7.25 -3.61
CA VAL A 45 -10.08 -7.40 -4.42
C VAL A 45 -10.08 -8.76 -5.14
N PHE A 46 -8.92 -9.21 -5.59
CA PHE A 46 -8.76 -10.41 -6.41
C PHE A 46 -8.45 -11.66 -5.58
N THR A 47 -7.70 -11.53 -4.51
CA THR A 47 -7.30 -12.68 -3.69
C THR A 47 -7.14 -12.29 -2.22
N PRO A 48 -7.66 -13.12 -1.29
CA PRO A 48 -7.45 -12.87 0.14
C PRO A 48 -6.00 -13.04 0.58
N ALA A 49 -5.17 -13.76 -0.19
CA ALA A 49 -3.74 -13.90 0.07
C ALA A 49 -3.00 -12.55 0.04
N ALA A 50 -3.55 -11.56 -0.65
CA ALA A 50 -2.98 -10.22 -0.72
C ALA A 50 -2.96 -9.52 0.64
N VAL A 51 -3.89 -9.85 1.55
CA VAL A 51 -3.91 -9.23 2.88
C VAL A 51 -2.62 -9.54 3.65
N PRO A 52 -2.24 -10.79 3.91
CA PRO A 52 -0.96 -11.08 4.54
C PRO A 52 0.23 -10.73 3.65
N GLY A 53 0.10 -10.85 2.34
CA GLY A 53 1.17 -10.53 1.40
C GLY A 53 1.59 -9.07 1.47
N LEU A 54 0.64 -8.16 1.45
CA LEU A 54 0.90 -6.72 1.56
C LEU A 54 1.46 -6.35 2.94
N PHE A 55 0.93 -6.96 3.99
CA PHE A 55 1.40 -6.73 5.35
C PHE A 55 2.88 -7.11 5.50
N VAL A 56 3.24 -8.33 5.10
CA VAL A 56 4.62 -8.81 5.15
C VAL A 56 5.53 -8.00 4.22
N GLY A 57 5.06 -7.70 3.01
CA GLY A 57 5.81 -6.89 2.06
C GLY A 57 6.11 -5.50 2.59
N CYS A 58 5.15 -4.88 3.26
CA CYS A 58 5.35 -3.56 3.87
C CYS A 58 6.38 -3.62 5.01
N ILE A 59 6.32 -4.64 5.87
CA ILE A 59 7.30 -4.82 6.94
C ILE A 59 8.71 -4.96 6.35
N VAL A 60 8.88 -5.86 5.41
CA VAL A 60 10.20 -6.15 4.81
C VAL A 60 10.75 -4.92 4.08
N SER A 61 9.91 -4.26 3.26
CA SER A 61 10.37 -3.07 2.53
C SER A 61 10.76 -1.93 3.47
N ASN A 62 10.01 -1.71 4.55
CA ASN A 62 10.32 -0.67 5.53
C ASN A 62 11.62 -0.98 6.29
N ILE A 63 11.90 -2.25 6.59
CA ILE A 63 13.16 -2.67 7.18
C ILE A 63 14.31 -2.41 6.21
N LEU A 64 14.17 -2.80 4.96
CA LEU A 64 15.21 -2.67 3.94
C LEU A 64 15.52 -1.21 3.60
N THR A 65 14.52 -0.33 3.70
CA THR A 65 14.71 1.12 3.44
C THR A 65 15.13 1.90 4.67
N GLY A 66 15.34 1.24 5.80
CA GLY A 66 15.88 1.88 7.01
C GLY A 66 14.89 2.72 7.77
N CYS A 67 13.60 2.39 7.74
CA CYS A 67 12.59 3.10 8.48
C CYS A 67 12.74 2.91 9.99
N ALA A 68 12.28 3.91 10.76
CA ALA A 68 12.24 3.82 12.22
C ALA A 68 11.31 2.68 12.68
N PRO A 69 11.56 2.04 13.85
CA PRO A 69 10.73 0.93 14.32
C PRO A 69 9.23 1.25 14.41
N TRP A 70 8.87 2.44 14.90
CA TRP A 70 7.47 2.85 14.97
C TRP A 70 6.84 3.04 13.60
N ASP A 71 7.62 3.50 12.61
CA ASP A 71 7.15 3.60 11.24
C ASP A 71 6.89 2.22 10.64
N ILE A 72 7.78 1.27 10.89
CA ILE A 72 7.60 -0.12 10.45
C ILE A 72 6.28 -0.68 11.01
N VAL A 73 6.05 -0.53 12.31
CA VAL A 73 4.86 -1.04 12.98
C VAL A 73 3.58 -0.34 12.48
N LEU A 74 3.56 0.99 12.55
CA LEU A 74 2.35 1.75 12.22
C LEU A 74 2.06 1.73 10.72
N GLY A 75 3.08 1.77 9.88
CA GLY A 75 2.93 1.66 8.43
C GLY A 75 2.37 0.30 8.03
N SER A 76 2.88 -0.76 8.63
CA SER A 76 2.40 -2.13 8.36
C SER A 76 0.97 -2.33 8.85
N LEU A 77 0.62 -1.78 10.01
CA LEU A 77 -0.75 -1.84 10.52
C LEU A 77 -1.71 -1.06 9.62
N ALA A 78 -1.30 0.12 9.13
CA ALA A 78 -2.10 0.89 8.18
C ALA A 78 -2.35 0.08 6.91
N THR A 79 -1.31 -0.57 6.38
CA THR A 79 -1.41 -1.45 5.21
C THR A 79 -2.35 -2.62 5.47
N LEU A 80 -2.24 -3.26 6.63
CA LEU A 80 -3.11 -4.38 7.01
C LEU A 80 -4.57 -3.95 7.10
N VAL A 81 -4.85 -2.87 7.80
CA VAL A 81 -6.22 -2.33 7.94
C VAL A 81 -6.78 -1.97 6.57
N GLY A 82 -6.00 -1.27 5.75
CA GLY A 82 -6.41 -0.93 4.39
C GLY A 82 -6.72 -2.17 3.56
N ALA A 83 -5.87 -3.19 3.63
CA ALA A 83 -6.05 -4.44 2.86
C ALA A 83 -7.32 -5.19 3.29
N VAL A 84 -7.58 -5.29 4.59
CA VAL A 84 -8.78 -5.96 5.10
C VAL A 84 -10.04 -5.25 4.59
N PHE A 85 -10.11 -3.93 4.72
CA PHE A 85 -11.28 -3.18 4.26
C PHE A 85 -11.41 -3.17 2.74
N THR A 86 -10.30 -3.15 2.00
CA THR A 86 -10.36 -3.31 0.54
C THR A 86 -10.96 -4.65 0.17
N ARG A 87 -10.60 -5.73 0.87
CA ARG A 87 -11.20 -7.04 0.67
C ARG A 87 -12.69 -7.04 0.96
N MET A 88 -13.10 -6.38 2.04
CA MET A 88 -14.52 -6.25 2.39
C MET A 88 -15.32 -5.47 1.35
N LEU A 89 -14.70 -4.47 0.72
CA LEU A 89 -15.32 -3.61 -0.28
C LEU A 89 -15.02 -4.07 -1.72
N ARG A 90 -14.59 -5.30 -1.93
CA ARG A 90 -14.15 -5.81 -3.24
C ARG A 90 -15.20 -5.74 -4.34
N LYS A 91 -16.48 -5.69 -3.98
CA LYS A 91 -17.57 -5.61 -4.95
C LYS A 91 -17.85 -4.18 -5.42
N HIS A 92 -17.27 -3.17 -4.76
CA HIS A 92 -17.45 -1.78 -5.11
C HIS A 92 -16.30 -1.32 -6.01
N ASP A 93 -16.62 -0.67 -7.12
CA ASP A 93 -15.63 -0.36 -8.16
C ASP A 93 -14.54 0.61 -7.68
N ILE A 94 -14.93 1.69 -6.99
CA ILE A 94 -14.01 2.74 -6.56
C ILE A 94 -13.82 2.73 -5.05
N LEU A 95 -14.87 2.42 -4.28
CA LEU A 95 -14.80 2.42 -2.82
C LEU A 95 -13.73 1.47 -2.29
N CYS A 96 -13.43 0.38 -3.00
CA CYS A 96 -12.37 -0.55 -2.58
C CYS A 96 -10.97 0.05 -2.61
N LEU A 97 -10.77 1.18 -3.30
CA LEU A 97 -9.48 1.88 -3.36
C LEU A 97 -9.27 2.84 -2.18
N LEU A 98 -10.35 3.23 -1.50
CA LEU A 98 -10.29 4.25 -0.45
C LEU A 98 -9.66 3.78 0.88
N PRO A 99 -9.84 2.54 1.36
CA PRO A 99 -9.33 2.14 2.67
C PRO A 99 -7.82 2.34 2.85
N PRO A 100 -6.93 1.98 1.91
CA PRO A 100 -5.50 2.26 2.08
C PRO A 100 -5.21 3.76 2.14
N ILE A 101 -5.90 4.56 1.33
CA ILE A 101 -5.76 6.01 1.33
C ILE A 101 -6.16 6.57 2.69
N ALA A 102 -7.31 6.16 3.22
CA ALA A 102 -7.81 6.62 4.50
C ALA A 102 -6.89 6.18 5.66
N ALA A 103 -6.48 4.90 5.68
CA ALA A 103 -5.65 4.36 6.74
C ALA A 103 -4.29 5.09 6.82
N ASN A 104 -3.63 5.28 5.69
CA ASN A 104 -2.35 5.96 5.66
C ASN A 104 -2.48 7.45 6.00
N THR A 105 -3.51 8.11 5.51
CA THR A 105 -3.75 9.54 5.77
C THR A 105 -4.06 9.80 7.25
N LEU A 106 -4.72 8.86 7.93
CA LEU A 106 -5.04 8.99 9.35
C LEU A 106 -3.86 8.64 10.27
N ILE A 107 -3.02 7.69 9.87
CA ILE A 107 -1.96 7.13 10.72
C ILE A 107 -0.59 7.79 10.49
N LEU A 108 -0.16 7.94 9.24
CA LEU A 108 1.20 8.34 8.92
C LEU A 108 1.56 9.79 9.26
N PRO A 109 0.65 10.80 9.26
CA PRO A 109 1.03 12.13 9.70
C PRO A 109 1.60 12.17 11.11
N TRP A 110 1.09 11.34 12.01
CA TRP A 110 1.60 11.22 13.37
C TRP A 110 3.01 10.63 13.40
N VAL A 111 3.31 9.68 12.51
CA VAL A 111 4.65 9.12 12.37
C VAL A 111 5.63 10.19 11.94
N LEU A 112 5.27 10.99 10.93
CA LEU A 112 6.13 12.07 10.45
C LEU A 112 6.39 13.11 11.53
N SER A 113 5.38 13.44 12.31
CA SER A 113 5.50 14.47 13.35
C SER A 113 6.19 13.95 14.61
N LEU A 114 5.80 12.79 15.13
CA LEU A 114 6.21 12.30 16.45
C LEU A 114 7.45 11.40 16.40
N VAL A 115 7.63 10.64 15.33
CA VAL A 115 8.75 9.70 15.20
C VAL A 115 9.93 10.36 14.49
N TYR A 116 9.68 10.99 13.34
CA TYR A 116 10.74 11.63 12.55
C TYR A 116 10.95 13.09 12.89
N HIS A 117 10.07 13.68 13.70
CA HIS A 117 10.16 15.09 14.13
C HIS A 117 10.28 16.08 12.98
N PHE A 118 9.60 15.79 11.86
CA PHE A 118 9.56 16.73 10.74
C PHE A 118 8.80 17.98 11.12
N GLU A 119 9.33 19.13 10.71
CA GLU A 119 8.69 20.43 10.93
C GLU A 119 7.48 20.59 10.00
N GLY A 120 6.37 21.02 10.58
CA GLY A 120 5.14 21.25 9.86
C GLY A 120 3.91 20.87 10.69
N SER A 121 2.76 21.26 10.19
CA SER A 121 1.51 20.91 10.86
C SER A 121 1.04 19.51 10.46
N ILE A 122 0.26 18.88 11.34
CA ILE A 122 -0.38 17.58 11.06
C ILE A 122 -1.26 17.68 9.82
N TRP A 123 -1.94 18.82 9.62
CA TRP A 123 -2.79 19.03 8.45
C TRP A 123 -2.00 19.06 7.15
N TYR A 124 -0.81 19.68 7.17
CA TYR A 124 0.08 19.68 6.01
C TYR A 124 0.54 18.26 5.67
N PHE A 125 0.97 17.49 6.67
CA PHE A 125 1.38 16.10 6.46
C PHE A 125 0.23 15.25 5.95
N ALA A 126 -0.97 15.43 6.52
CA ALA A 126 -2.15 14.71 6.04
C ALA A 126 -2.45 15.04 4.58
N ALA A 127 -2.35 16.30 4.18
CA ALA A 127 -2.60 16.72 2.80
C ALA A 127 -1.58 16.12 1.83
N THR A 128 -0.29 16.13 2.18
CA THR A 128 0.76 15.57 1.30
C THR A 128 0.68 14.05 1.21
N ILE A 129 0.40 13.37 2.30
CA ILE A 129 0.20 11.91 2.31
C ILE A 129 -1.03 11.55 1.51
N PHE A 130 -2.14 12.26 1.71
CA PHE A 130 -3.37 12.04 0.95
C PHE A 130 -3.13 12.17 -0.56
N ALA A 131 -2.43 13.22 -0.99
CA ALA A 131 -2.11 13.42 -2.41
C ALA A 131 -1.28 12.25 -2.96
N GLY A 132 -0.24 11.82 -2.24
CA GLY A 132 0.59 10.69 -2.65
C GLY A 132 -0.20 9.38 -2.70
N GLU A 133 -1.08 9.15 -1.74
CA GLU A 133 -1.92 7.95 -1.69
C GLU A 133 -2.98 7.93 -2.79
N VAL A 134 -3.57 9.08 -3.11
CA VAL A 134 -4.51 9.19 -4.23
C VAL A 134 -3.82 8.82 -5.54
N ILE A 135 -2.60 9.27 -5.75
CA ILE A 135 -1.83 8.91 -6.95
C ILE A 135 -1.49 7.41 -6.91
N SER A 136 -0.93 6.92 -5.83
CA SER A 136 -0.41 5.55 -5.73
C SER A 136 -1.51 4.50 -5.63
N CYS A 137 -2.41 4.64 -4.65
CA CYS A 137 -3.49 3.68 -4.43
C CYS A 137 -4.68 3.95 -5.34
N GLY A 138 -5.02 5.21 -5.58
CA GLY A 138 -6.16 5.60 -6.38
C GLY A 138 -5.90 5.42 -7.87
N ILE A 139 -5.02 6.22 -8.43
CA ILE A 139 -4.79 6.23 -9.90
C ILE A 139 -4.10 4.95 -10.34
N LEU A 140 -2.93 4.64 -9.78
CA LEU A 140 -2.18 3.44 -10.16
C LEU A 140 -2.93 2.17 -9.78
N GLY A 141 -3.58 2.15 -8.63
CA GLY A 141 -4.39 1.00 -8.19
C GLY A 141 -5.58 0.76 -9.09
N TYR A 142 -6.26 1.81 -9.52
CA TYR A 142 -7.39 1.69 -10.44
C TYR A 142 -6.96 1.18 -11.82
N LEU A 143 -5.83 1.69 -12.32
CA LEU A 143 -5.27 1.22 -13.59
C LEU A 143 -4.88 -0.25 -13.50
N LEU A 144 -4.26 -0.67 -12.41
CA LEU A 144 -3.91 -2.07 -12.19
C LEU A 144 -5.16 -2.94 -12.10
N LYS A 145 -6.19 -2.48 -11.38
CA LYS A 145 -7.46 -3.19 -11.28
C LYS A 145 -8.11 -3.40 -12.63
N LYS A 146 -8.15 -2.36 -13.45
CA LYS A 146 -8.69 -2.47 -14.82
C LYS A 146 -7.90 -3.44 -15.68
N MET A 147 -6.57 -3.39 -15.59
CA MET A 147 -5.70 -4.28 -16.34
C MET A 147 -5.93 -5.73 -15.93
N LEU A 148 -6.03 -6.01 -14.63
CA LEU A 148 -6.25 -7.36 -14.13
C LEU A 148 -7.65 -7.88 -14.45
N ASN A 149 -8.68 -7.03 -14.44
CA ASN A 149 -10.02 -7.40 -14.86
C ASN A 149 -10.07 -7.81 -16.34
N LYS A 150 -9.26 -7.17 -17.17
CA LYS A 150 -9.14 -7.52 -18.59
C LYS A 150 -8.63 -8.95 -18.80
N TYR A 151 -7.78 -9.43 -17.87
CA TYR A 151 -7.18 -10.76 -17.93
C TYR A 151 -7.84 -11.75 -16.95
N ASP A 152 -8.99 -11.40 -16.38
CA ASP A 152 -9.68 -12.20 -15.36
C ASP A 152 -10.03 -13.60 -15.86
N GLY A 153 -10.41 -13.75 -17.15
CA GLY A 153 -10.66 -15.05 -17.75
C GLY A 153 -9.43 -15.94 -17.91
N THR A 154 -8.22 -15.37 -17.84
CA THR A 154 -6.95 -16.08 -18.01
C THR A 154 -6.35 -16.46 -16.66
N ILE A 155 -6.54 -15.63 -15.63
CA ILE A 155 -6.00 -15.84 -14.29
C ILE A 155 -7.14 -16.25 -13.37
N LYS A 156 -7.01 -17.42 -12.74
CA LYS A 156 -8.00 -17.89 -11.75
C LYS A 156 -7.72 -17.28 -10.39
N TRP A 157 -8.58 -16.37 -9.98
CA TRP A 157 -8.51 -15.71 -8.69
C TRP A 157 -9.37 -16.47 -7.66
N GLN A 158 -8.78 -17.32 -6.87
CA GLN A 158 -9.50 -18.04 -5.81
C GLN A 158 -8.80 -17.96 -4.48
#